data_4bc08c92d2542e26b6b2a6478d109add
#
_entry.id   4bc08c92d2542e26b6b2a6478d109add
#
_cell.length_a   1.000
_cell.length_b   1.000
_cell.length_c   1.000
_cell.angle_alpha   90.00
_cell.angle_beta   90.00
_cell.angle_gamma   90.00
#
_symmetry.space_group_name_H-M   'P 1'
#
loop_
_entity.id
_entity.type
_entity.pdbx_description
1 polymer ?
#
loop_
_entity_poly.entity_id
_entity_poly.type
_entity_poly.pdbx_seq_one_letter_code
_entity_poly.pdbx_strand_id
1 'polypeptide(L)'
;MQDDVDILLVTGPAGVGKSTLCWEVGAMLVAAGMPHAIIETDELDRVHPKPSAEELERLKPGTRDVSSLNLAALWSTYHTLGHRRLIMSGVMLHLSFDRRWILAAIPQARFTIVRLMAAEATLLARLEQRETGSGLASQAERTLRQARRMAEEKQDGILFVPTDGRNPSELAQSVLAAWLGN
;
A
#
# COMPACT_ATOMS: atom_id res chain seq x y z
N MET A 1 -21.09 -5.09 -18.20
CA MET A 1 -20.74 -4.99 -16.75
C MET A 1 -19.28 -4.62 -16.73
N GLN A 2 -18.96 -3.43 -16.25
CA GLN A 2 -17.58 -2.93 -16.20
C GLN A 2 -16.84 -3.77 -15.17
N ASP A 3 -15.70 -4.35 -15.54
CA ASP A 3 -14.84 -5.18 -14.68
C ASP A 3 -14.04 -4.28 -13.71
N ASP A 4 -14.74 -3.43 -12.96
CA ASP A 4 -14.12 -2.52 -12.00
C ASP A 4 -13.36 -3.29 -10.92
N VAL A 5 -12.17 -2.83 -10.61
CA VAL A 5 -11.31 -3.38 -9.57
C VAL A 5 -11.27 -2.41 -8.41
N ASP A 6 -11.79 -2.82 -7.26
CA ASP A 6 -11.78 -2.01 -6.05
C ASP A 6 -10.46 -2.18 -5.31
N ILE A 7 -9.66 -1.12 -5.23
CA ILE A 7 -8.37 -1.11 -4.53
C ILE A 7 -8.47 -0.31 -3.23
N LEU A 8 -8.21 -1.00 -2.10
CA LEU A 8 -7.87 -0.35 -0.85
C LEU A 8 -6.36 -0.08 -0.82
N LEU A 9 -5.97 1.18 -0.94
CA LEU A 9 -4.58 1.60 -0.93
C LEU A 9 -4.20 2.14 0.44
N VAL A 10 -3.44 1.35 1.21
CA VAL A 10 -2.98 1.69 2.56
C VAL A 10 -1.57 2.24 2.51
N THR A 11 -1.40 3.53 2.79
CA THR A 11 -0.12 4.21 2.76
C THR A 11 0.23 4.80 4.13
N GLY A 12 1.48 5.16 4.31
CA GLY A 12 1.99 5.75 5.55
C GLY A 12 3.47 5.45 5.76
N PRO A 13 4.14 6.09 6.73
CA PRO A 13 5.55 5.88 6.99
C PRO A 13 5.85 4.44 7.45
N ALA A 14 7.12 4.05 7.47
CA ALA A 14 7.52 2.77 8.04
C ALA A 14 7.11 2.70 9.53
N GLY A 15 6.74 1.51 10.02
CA GLY A 15 6.35 1.31 11.43
C GLY A 15 4.95 1.81 11.81
N VAL A 16 4.19 2.48 10.91
CA VAL A 16 2.86 3.03 11.24
C VAL A 16 1.75 1.98 11.41
N GLY A 17 1.97 0.72 10.96
CA GLY A 17 0.99 -0.37 11.11
C GLY A 17 0.25 -0.77 9.83
N LYS A 18 0.77 -0.43 8.64
CA LYS A 18 0.13 -0.77 7.35
C LYS A 18 -0.17 -2.26 7.19
N SER A 19 0.84 -3.12 7.30
CA SER A 19 0.67 -4.58 7.14
C SER A 19 -0.32 -5.14 8.16
N THR A 20 -0.26 -4.68 9.41
CA THR A 20 -1.21 -5.08 10.46
C THR A 20 -2.64 -4.75 10.06
N LEU A 21 -2.89 -3.51 9.61
CA LEU A 21 -4.22 -3.10 9.15
C LEU A 21 -4.69 -3.95 7.95
N CYS A 22 -3.81 -4.17 6.96
CA CYS A 22 -4.15 -4.97 5.78
C CYS A 22 -4.52 -6.41 6.13
N TRP A 23 -3.81 -7.03 7.07
CA TRP A 23 -4.11 -8.37 7.57
C TRP A 23 -5.44 -8.42 8.31
N GLU A 24 -5.73 -7.45 9.18
CA GLU A 24 -7.02 -7.37 9.90
C GLU A 24 -8.20 -7.18 8.92
N VAL A 25 -8.07 -6.27 7.95
CA VAL A 25 -9.10 -6.09 6.90
C VAL A 25 -9.27 -7.38 6.08
N GLY A 26 -8.16 -8.03 5.70
CA GLY A 26 -8.19 -9.29 4.98
C GLY A 26 -8.89 -10.40 5.77
N ALA A 27 -8.60 -10.52 7.07
CA ALA A 27 -9.27 -11.50 7.93
C ALA A 27 -10.79 -11.28 8.01
N MET A 28 -11.24 -10.01 8.05
CA MET A 28 -12.67 -9.67 8.03
C MET A 28 -13.31 -10.05 6.69
N LEU A 29 -12.63 -9.82 5.57
CA LEU A 29 -13.11 -10.21 4.24
C LEU A 29 -13.20 -11.75 4.11
N VAL A 30 -12.20 -12.48 4.63
CA VAL A 30 -12.25 -13.95 4.70
C VAL A 30 -13.48 -14.42 5.48
N ALA A 31 -13.71 -13.85 6.68
CA ALA A 31 -14.87 -14.19 7.51
C ALA A 31 -16.21 -13.88 6.81
N ALA A 32 -16.24 -12.87 5.95
CA ALA A 32 -17.41 -12.50 5.14
C ALA A 32 -17.52 -13.29 3.82
N GLY A 33 -16.61 -14.23 3.53
CA GLY A 33 -16.57 -14.97 2.26
C GLY A 33 -16.30 -14.11 1.03
N MET A 34 -15.66 -12.95 1.20
CA MET A 34 -15.42 -11.98 0.12
C MET A 34 -14.03 -12.20 -0.52
N PRO A 35 -13.97 -12.61 -1.81
CA PRO A 35 -12.69 -12.81 -2.50
C PRO A 35 -11.89 -11.51 -2.60
N HIS A 36 -10.62 -11.58 -2.23
CA HIS A 36 -9.68 -10.46 -2.29
C HIS A 36 -8.24 -10.96 -2.42
N ALA A 37 -7.33 -10.05 -2.79
CA ALA A 37 -5.89 -10.27 -2.75
C ALA A 37 -5.24 -9.19 -1.88
N ILE A 38 -4.06 -9.50 -1.31
CA ILE A 38 -3.24 -8.55 -0.55
C ILE A 38 -1.85 -8.52 -1.21
N ILE A 39 -1.36 -7.33 -1.55
CA ILE A 39 -0.03 -7.13 -2.15
C ILE A 39 0.69 -6.02 -1.40
N GLU A 40 1.88 -6.31 -0.91
CA GLU A 40 2.81 -5.29 -0.42
C GLU A 40 3.65 -4.77 -1.58
N THR A 41 3.65 -3.46 -1.79
CA THR A 41 4.31 -2.86 -2.97
C THR A 41 5.81 -3.04 -2.98
N ASP A 42 6.44 -3.14 -1.79
CA ASP A 42 7.88 -3.36 -1.66
C ASP A 42 8.33 -4.71 -2.25
N GLU A 43 7.43 -5.69 -2.38
CA GLU A 43 7.73 -6.99 -3.01
C GLU A 43 7.69 -6.93 -4.53
N LEU A 44 7.04 -5.92 -5.10
CA LEU A 44 6.92 -5.78 -6.54
C LEU A 44 8.22 -5.33 -7.22
N ASP A 45 9.14 -4.73 -6.46
CA ASP A 45 10.41 -4.23 -7.00
C ASP A 45 11.65 -4.67 -6.18
N ARG A 46 11.49 -5.66 -5.30
CA ARG A 46 12.60 -6.20 -4.49
C ARG A 46 13.49 -7.10 -5.33
N VAL A 47 14.28 -6.49 -6.20
CA VAL A 47 15.21 -7.14 -7.10
C VAL A 47 16.56 -6.43 -7.09
N HIS A 48 17.65 -7.19 -7.22
CA HIS A 48 19.00 -6.64 -7.36
C HIS A 48 19.77 -7.41 -8.45
N PRO A 49 20.45 -6.74 -9.39
CA PRO A 49 20.39 -5.29 -9.63
C PRO A 49 18.99 -4.84 -10.10
N LYS A 50 18.66 -3.58 -9.87
CA LYS A 50 17.43 -2.99 -10.43
C LYS A 50 17.53 -2.99 -11.95
N PRO A 51 16.46 -3.36 -12.67
CA PRO A 51 16.46 -3.33 -14.13
C PRO A 51 16.63 -1.89 -14.65
N SER A 52 17.40 -1.76 -15.73
CA SER A 52 17.58 -0.48 -16.43
C SER A 52 16.32 -0.10 -17.22
N ALA A 53 16.21 1.19 -17.58
CA ALA A 53 15.11 1.67 -18.41
C ALA A 53 15.06 0.95 -19.78
N GLU A 54 16.24 0.62 -20.36
CA GLU A 54 16.32 -0.10 -21.63
C GLU A 54 15.83 -1.55 -21.52
N GLU A 55 16.11 -2.21 -20.40
CA GLU A 55 15.62 -3.57 -20.13
C GLU A 55 14.10 -3.57 -19.96
N LEU A 56 13.56 -2.60 -19.23
CA LEU A 56 12.12 -2.46 -19.03
C LEU A 56 11.40 -2.15 -20.35
N GLU A 57 11.96 -1.25 -21.17
CA GLU A 57 11.41 -0.90 -22.48
C GLU A 57 11.39 -2.10 -23.43
N ARG A 58 12.43 -2.97 -23.38
CA ARG A 58 12.47 -4.23 -24.17
C ARG A 58 11.43 -5.25 -23.70
N LEU A 59 11.17 -5.32 -22.37
CA LEU A 59 10.16 -6.22 -21.83
C LEU A 59 8.74 -5.80 -22.20
N LYS A 60 8.47 -4.50 -22.07
CA LYS A 60 7.18 -3.92 -22.42
C LYS A 60 7.37 -2.45 -22.79
N PRO A 61 7.17 -2.07 -24.06
CA PRO A 61 7.30 -0.68 -24.51
C PRO A 61 6.47 0.30 -23.66
N GLY A 62 7.05 1.44 -23.33
CA GLY A 62 6.44 2.47 -22.50
C GLY A 62 6.49 2.21 -21.00
N THR A 63 7.11 1.12 -20.55
CA THR A 63 7.24 0.80 -19.12
C THR A 63 8.54 1.38 -18.55
N ARG A 64 8.42 2.05 -17.40
CA ARG A 64 9.54 2.65 -16.66
C ARG A 64 9.67 2.15 -15.23
N ASP A 65 8.80 1.23 -14.81
CA ASP A 65 8.73 0.74 -13.45
C ASP A 65 8.44 -0.77 -13.45
N VAL A 66 9.34 -1.53 -12.86
CA VAL A 66 9.21 -2.99 -12.73
C VAL A 66 8.01 -3.36 -11.85
N SER A 67 7.65 -2.51 -10.87
CA SER A 67 6.48 -2.73 -10.01
C SER A 67 5.19 -2.82 -10.83
N SER A 68 5.05 -1.98 -11.87
CA SER A 68 3.90 -2.01 -12.76
C SER A 68 3.80 -3.32 -13.55
N LEU A 69 4.93 -3.84 -14.04
CA LEU A 69 4.97 -5.13 -14.75
C LEU A 69 4.59 -6.29 -13.83
N ASN A 70 5.20 -6.34 -12.65
CA ASN A 70 4.95 -7.40 -11.68
C ASN A 70 3.52 -7.34 -11.13
N LEU A 71 3.00 -6.14 -10.86
CA LEU A 71 1.61 -5.98 -10.46
C LEU A 71 0.65 -6.45 -11.54
N ALA A 72 0.89 -6.10 -12.80
CA ALA A 72 0.04 -6.52 -13.92
C ALA A 72 0.01 -8.05 -14.06
N ALA A 73 1.16 -8.72 -13.92
CA ALA A 73 1.26 -10.17 -14.00
C ALA A 73 0.51 -10.87 -12.85
N LEU A 74 0.75 -10.43 -11.60
CA LEU A 74 0.08 -10.97 -10.42
C LEU A 74 -1.43 -10.74 -10.49
N TRP A 75 -1.84 -9.51 -10.81
CA TRP A 75 -3.26 -9.17 -10.87
C TRP A 75 -3.99 -9.92 -11.99
N SER A 76 -3.38 -10.08 -13.16
CA SER A 76 -3.95 -10.87 -14.25
C SER A 76 -4.32 -12.29 -13.79
N THR A 77 -3.47 -12.92 -13.00
CA THR A 77 -3.73 -14.24 -12.43
C THR A 77 -4.93 -14.21 -11.48
N TYR A 78 -4.93 -13.30 -10.52
CA TYR A 78 -6.03 -13.19 -9.53
C TYR A 78 -7.35 -12.79 -10.17
N HIS A 79 -7.32 -11.87 -11.11
CA HIS A 79 -8.50 -11.43 -11.86
C HIS A 79 -9.13 -12.58 -12.66
N THR A 80 -8.32 -13.43 -13.29
CA THR A 80 -8.78 -14.63 -13.99
C THR A 80 -9.44 -15.63 -13.04
N LEU A 81 -8.99 -15.69 -11.78
CA LEU A 81 -9.60 -16.49 -10.72
C LEU A 81 -10.86 -15.86 -10.11
N GLY A 82 -11.31 -14.71 -10.62
CA GLY A 82 -12.54 -14.05 -10.20
C GLY A 82 -12.38 -12.98 -9.12
N HIS A 83 -11.15 -12.65 -8.71
CA HIS A 83 -10.93 -11.59 -7.72
C HIS A 83 -11.20 -10.22 -8.34
N ARG A 84 -11.86 -9.35 -7.56
CA ARG A 84 -12.18 -7.96 -7.95
C ARG A 84 -11.78 -6.95 -6.87
N ARG A 85 -11.24 -7.42 -5.75
CA ARG A 85 -10.78 -6.59 -4.63
C ARG A 85 -9.31 -6.82 -4.38
N LEU A 86 -8.58 -5.71 -4.22
CA LEU A 86 -7.14 -5.72 -3.96
C LEU A 86 -6.83 -4.79 -2.79
N ILE A 87 -6.17 -5.30 -1.77
CA ILE A 87 -5.57 -4.51 -0.71
C ILE A 87 -4.10 -4.31 -1.08
N MET A 88 -3.66 -3.07 -1.18
CA MET A 88 -2.26 -2.74 -1.43
C MET A 88 -1.70 -1.93 -0.27
N SER A 89 -0.48 -2.26 0.17
CA SER A 89 0.23 -1.48 1.19
C SER A 89 1.61 -1.06 0.72
N GLY A 90 2.02 0.16 1.10
CA GLY A 90 3.35 0.67 0.80
C GLY A 90 3.63 2.06 1.34
N VAL A 91 4.91 2.46 1.30
CA VAL A 91 5.33 3.82 1.57
C VAL A 91 5.18 4.63 0.29
N MET A 92 4.01 5.20 0.06
CA MET A 92 3.71 5.99 -1.14
C MET A 92 3.86 7.47 -0.83
N LEU A 93 5.03 8.01 -1.15
CA LEU A 93 5.37 9.40 -0.88
C LEU A 93 4.75 10.38 -1.89
N HIS A 94 4.39 9.89 -3.07
CA HIS A 94 3.86 10.68 -4.17
C HIS A 94 2.65 9.97 -4.78
N LEU A 95 1.49 10.10 -4.15
CA LEU A 95 0.27 9.38 -4.55
C LEU A 95 -0.12 9.61 -6.01
N SER A 96 0.11 10.80 -6.57
CA SER A 96 -0.16 11.06 -7.98
C SER A 96 0.72 10.22 -8.92
N PHE A 97 1.97 9.96 -8.53
CA PHE A 97 2.87 9.08 -9.26
C PHE A 97 2.49 7.61 -9.01
N ASP A 98 2.26 7.26 -7.77
CA ASP A 98 1.94 5.88 -7.37
C ASP A 98 0.64 5.40 -8.04
N ARG A 99 -0.38 6.23 -8.09
CA ARG A 99 -1.62 5.93 -8.82
C ARG A 99 -1.41 5.68 -10.31
N ARG A 100 -0.48 6.41 -10.96
CA ARG A 100 -0.22 6.24 -12.40
C ARG A 100 0.35 4.87 -12.74
N TRP A 101 1.35 4.39 -11.99
CA TRP A 101 1.91 3.08 -12.28
C TRP A 101 0.95 1.94 -11.91
N ILE A 102 0.11 2.13 -10.87
CA ILE A 102 -0.95 1.16 -10.55
C ILE A 102 -1.99 1.13 -11.67
N LEU A 103 -2.44 2.28 -12.17
CA LEU A 103 -3.38 2.35 -13.30
C LEU A 103 -2.79 1.82 -14.60
N ALA A 104 -1.48 1.92 -14.82
CA ALA A 104 -0.81 1.29 -15.95
C ALA A 104 -0.85 -0.25 -15.87
N ALA A 105 -0.88 -0.81 -14.66
CA ALA A 105 -1.02 -2.24 -14.42
C ALA A 105 -2.49 -2.71 -14.39
N ILE A 106 -3.37 -1.90 -13.82
CA ILE A 106 -4.80 -2.20 -13.59
C ILE A 106 -5.62 -0.98 -14.04
N PRO A 107 -5.91 -0.83 -15.34
CA PRO A 107 -6.60 0.37 -15.87
C PRO A 107 -8.00 0.62 -15.27
N GLN A 108 -8.67 -0.43 -14.81
CA GLN A 108 -10.03 -0.36 -14.25
C GLN A 108 -10.04 -0.12 -12.73
N ALA A 109 -8.88 0.20 -12.13
CA ALA A 109 -8.76 0.39 -10.69
C ALA A 109 -9.55 1.61 -10.19
N ARG A 110 -10.37 1.40 -9.17
CA ARG A 110 -10.96 2.43 -8.32
C ARG A 110 -10.29 2.41 -6.97
N PHE A 111 -9.98 3.57 -6.40
CA PHE A 111 -9.19 3.66 -5.19
C PHE A 111 -10.01 4.19 -4.01
N THR A 112 -9.93 3.48 -2.90
CA THR A 112 -10.12 4.04 -1.56
C THR A 112 -8.73 4.16 -0.93
N ILE A 113 -8.29 5.40 -0.67
CA ILE A 113 -6.94 5.68 -0.19
C ILE A 113 -7.00 5.98 1.31
N VAL A 114 -6.25 5.20 2.08
CA VAL A 114 -6.11 5.36 3.52
C VAL A 114 -4.66 5.71 3.84
N ARG A 115 -4.43 6.84 4.48
CA ARG A 115 -3.12 7.23 4.99
C ARG A 115 -3.08 7.08 6.50
N LEU A 116 -2.31 6.11 6.96
CA LEU A 116 -2.05 5.92 8.38
C LEU A 116 -1.08 6.96 8.89
N MET A 117 -1.37 7.50 10.07
CA MET A 117 -0.55 8.47 10.76
C MET A 117 -0.30 8.04 12.19
N ALA A 118 0.84 8.41 12.73
CA ALA A 118 1.16 8.27 14.15
C ALA A 118 2.11 9.39 14.58
N ALA A 119 2.13 9.69 15.86
CA ALA A 119 3.09 10.61 16.45
C ALA A 119 4.53 10.10 16.23
N GLU A 120 5.51 11.01 16.06
CA GLU A 120 6.90 10.64 15.85
C GLU A 120 7.43 9.72 16.96
N ALA A 121 7.07 9.98 18.22
CA ALA A 121 7.45 9.15 19.35
C ALA A 121 6.90 7.71 19.23
N THR A 122 5.68 7.54 18.76
CA THR A 122 5.06 6.22 18.52
C THR A 122 5.76 5.48 17.40
N LEU A 123 6.11 6.16 16.29
CA LEU A 123 6.85 5.57 15.20
C LEU A 123 8.21 5.07 15.64
N LEU A 124 8.95 5.87 16.40
CA LEU A 124 10.27 5.50 16.94
C LEU A 124 10.18 4.30 17.88
N ALA A 125 9.24 4.31 18.85
CA ALA A 125 9.05 3.19 19.77
C ALA A 125 8.71 1.87 19.04
N ARG A 126 7.88 1.93 17.99
CA ARG A 126 7.54 0.74 17.19
C ARG A 126 8.73 0.24 16.37
N LEU A 127 9.57 1.14 15.85
CA LEU A 127 10.80 0.75 15.14
C LEU A 127 11.80 0.10 16.08
N GLU A 128 12.01 0.64 17.27
CA GLU A 128 12.90 0.06 18.28
C GLU A 128 12.50 -1.37 18.68
N GLN A 129 11.19 -1.64 18.76
CA GLN A 129 10.67 -2.99 19.06
C GLN A 129 10.88 -3.98 17.91
N ARG A 130 10.91 -3.50 16.67
CA ARG A 130 10.98 -4.32 15.46
C ARG A 130 12.39 -4.54 14.94
N GLU A 131 13.24 -3.53 15.04
CA GLU A 131 14.58 -3.54 14.47
C GLU A 131 15.62 -3.82 15.54
N THR A 132 16.41 -4.86 15.35
CA THR A 132 17.57 -5.18 16.19
C THR A 132 18.84 -5.02 15.35
N GLY A 133 19.63 -3.99 15.64
CA GLY A 133 20.94 -3.82 15.00
C GLY A 133 21.32 -2.39 14.57
N SER A 134 22.42 -2.27 13.84
CA SER A 134 23.07 -0.99 13.46
C SER A 134 22.24 -0.13 12.46
N GLY A 135 21.18 -0.67 11.88
CA GLY A 135 20.32 0.04 10.91
C GLY A 135 19.25 0.95 11.54
N LEU A 136 19.02 0.84 12.86
CA LEU A 136 17.91 1.54 13.54
C LEU A 136 17.95 3.07 13.35
N ALA A 137 19.10 3.71 13.54
CA ALA A 137 19.22 5.17 13.44
C ALA A 137 18.88 5.68 12.02
N SER A 138 19.39 5.03 10.99
CA SER A 138 19.11 5.40 9.61
C SER A 138 17.66 5.14 9.21
N GLN A 139 17.07 4.08 9.72
CA GLN A 139 15.65 3.75 9.51
C GLN A 139 14.74 4.74 10.24
N ALA A 140 15.07 5.12 11.47
CA ALA A 140 14.35 6.13 12.24
C ALA A 140 14.32 7.48 11.51
N GLU A 141 15.48 7.97 11.08
CA GLU A 141 15.57 9.22 10.32
C GLU A 141 14.74 9.17 9.02
N ARG A 142 14.82 8.07 8.27
CA ARG A 142 14.03 7.87 7.05
C ARG A 142 12.54 7.90 7.34
N THR A 143 12.11 7.21 8.39
CA THR A 143 10.70 7.14 8.80
C THR A 143 10.15 8.51 9.19
N LEU A 144 10.90 9.30 9.97
CA LEU A 144 10.48 10.65 10.34
C LEU A 144 10.39 11.58 9.13
N ARG A 145 11.34 11.50 8.19
CA ARG A 145 11.26 12.27 6.93
C ARG A 145 10.04 11.88 6.12
N GLN A 146 9.72 10.59 6.04
CA GLN A 146 8.50 10.11 5.36
C GLN A 146 7.25 10.66 6.04
N ALA A 147 7.15 10.57 7.36
CA ALA A 147 6.00 11.05 8.14
C ALA A 147 5.74 12.54 7.91
N ARG A 148 6.80 13.38 8.03
CA ARG A 148 6.70 14.84 7.83
C ARG A 148 6.26 15.17 6.41
N ARG A 149 6.88 14.56 5.40
CA ARG A 149 6.52 14.78 3.98
C ARG A 149 5.09 14.38 3.68
N MET A 150 4.63 13.24 4.22
CA MET A 150 3.25 12.78 4.04
C MET A 150 2.23 13.67 4.75
N ALA A 151 2.60 14.31 5.88
CA ALA A 151 1.75 15.26 6.58
C ALA A 151 1.55 16.57 5.81
N GLU A 152 2.53 16.97 4.98
CA GLU A 152 2.46 18.16 4.13
C GLU A 152 1.60 17.95 2.88
N GLU A 153 1.43 16.71 2.43
CA GLU A 153 0.67 16.39 1.22
C GLU A 153 -0.83 16.52 1.48
N LYS A 154 -1.40 17.62 0.98
CA LYS A 154 -2.85 17.84 0.96
C LYS A 154 -3.41 17.35 -0.38
N GLN A 155 -4.11 16.24 -0.35
CA GLN A 155 -4.78 15.70 -1.54
C GLN A 155 -6.19 15.27 -1.17
N ASP A 156 -7.17 15.68 -1.99
CA ASP A 156 -8.56 15.29 -1.81
C ASP A 156 -8.75 13.78 -2.00
N GLY A 157 -9.70 13.21 -1.27
CA GLY A 157 -10.03 11.79 -1.38
C GLY A 157 -9.12 10.86 -0.58
N ILE A 158 -8.26 11.39 0.30
CA ILE A 158 -7.47 10.59 1.25
C ILE A 158 -8.17 10.55 2.60
N LEU A 159 -8.37 9.34 3.13
CA LEU A 159 -8.80 9.12 4.50
C LEU A 159 -7.56 9.08 5.41
N PHE A 160 -7.40 10.12 6.25
CA PHE A 160 -6.33 10.16 7.24
C PHE A 160 -6.76 9.42 8.51
N VAL A 161 -6.00 8.40 8.90
CA VAL A 161 -6.34 7.50 10.02
C VAL A 161 -5.21 7.50 11.05
N PRO A 162 -5.40 8.14 12.22
CA PRO A 162 -4.44 8.06 13.31
C PRO A 162 -4.44 6.66 13.93
N THR A 163 -3.23 6.14 14.25
CA THR A 163 -3.06 4.79 14.81
C THR A 163 -2.59 4.79 16.26
N ASP A 164 -2.34 5.96 16.85
CA ASP A 164 -1.87 6.07 18.23
C ASP A 164 -2.94 5.56 19.20
N GLY A 165 -2.56 4.60 20.05
CA GLY A 165 -3.45 4.04 21.05
C GLY A 165 -4.70 3.33 20.53
N ARG A 166 -4.82 3.13 19.22
CA ARG A 166 -5.99 2.49 18.60
C ARG A 166 -5.81 0.98 18.48
N ASN A 167 -6.92 0.26 18.70
CA ASN A 167 -6.98 -1.17 18.45
C ASN A 167 -6.98 -1.46 16.92
N PRO A 168 -6.10 -2.33 16.42
CA PRO A 168 -6.02 -2.65 14.99
C PRO A 168 -7.34 -3.16 14.39
N SER A 169 -8.08 -3.98 15.12
CA SER A 169 -9.35 -4.54 14.64
C SER A 169 -10.44 -3.47 14.51
N GLU A 170 -10.53 -2.51 15.44
CA GLU A 170 -11.47 -1.38 15.34
C GLU A 170 -11.12 -0.45 14.18
N LEU A 171 -9.81 -0.22 13.96
CA LEU A 171 -9.35 0.53 12.79
C LEU A 171 -9.74 -0.17 11.49
N ALA A 172 -9.54 -1.49 11.42
CA ALA A 172 -9.87 -2.30 10.27
C ALA A 172 -11.38 -2.27 9.97
N GLN A 173 -12.24 -2.36 10.99
CA GLN A 173 -13.69 -2.22 10.82
C GLN A 173 -14.07 -0.88 10.20
N SER A 174 -13.49 0.21 10.71
CA SER A 174 -13.76 1.56 10.19
C SER A 174 -13.29 1.74 8.75
N VAL A 175 -12.10 1.22 8.42
CA VAL A 175 -11.53 1.28 7.06
C VAL A 175 -12.33 0.41 6.09
N LEU A 176 -12.72 -0.79 6.51
CA LEU A 176 -13.53 -1.70 5.71
C LEU A 176 -14.90 -1.08 5.39
N ALA A 177 -15.56 -0.47 6.38
CA ALA A 177 -16.82 0.22 6.18
C ALA A 177 -16.70 1.38 5.18
N ALA A 178 -15.63 2.18 5.27
CA ALA A 178 -15.36 3.25 4.32
C ALA A 178 -15.06 2.74 2.91
N TRP A 179 -14.37 1.60 2.78
CA TRP A 179 -14.06 1.01 1.48
C TRP A 179 -15.27 0.38 0.79
N LEU A 180 -16.10 -0.36 1.52
CA LEU A 180 -17.26 -1.07 0.96
C LEU A 180 -18.51 -0.19 0.88
N GLY A 181 -18.52 0.95 1.55
CA GLY A 181 -19.65 1.89 1.57
C GLY A 181 -19.62 2.96 0.47
N ASN A 182 -18.57 2.99 -0.34
CA ASN A 182 -18.39 3.93 -1.44
C ASN A 182 -18.86 3.36 -2.78
#